data_15d25989171083f80b0d447d7b459405
#
_entry.id   15d25989171083f80b0d447d7b459405
#
_cell.length_a   1.000
_cell.length_b   1.000
_cell.length_c   1.000
_cell.angle_alpha   90.00
_cell.angle_beta   90.00
_cell.angle_gamma   90.00
#
_symmetry.space_group_name_H-M   'P 1'
#
loop_
_entity.id
_entity.type
_entity.pdbx_description
1 polymer ?
#
loop_
_entity_poly.entity_id
_entity_poly.type
_entity_poly.pdbx_seq_one_letter_code
_entity_poly.pdbx_strand_id
1 'polypeptide(L)'
;MDNTQSRNETLVFGLDIGTRSIVGVVGYMERNRFKVIAMAEQKHETRAMLDGQIHDIYKVGDTIRKVKNSLENQLERELSDVCIAAAGRVLKTVNSSAEYEFEEETRVTQEHIYSLNLLAVENAHNKINEKEDKARFYCVGNTPIRYQLNGYDINNLEGHKASKISVELIATFLPEEVVDGLYEAVEYAGLNVASLTLEPIAAMNIAIPEQYRLLNIGLVDVGAGTSDICLTKDGCIIAYGMIPCAGDEITECIAKTYL
;
A
#
# COMPACT_ATOMS: atom_id res chain seq x y z
N MET A 1 43.04 -7.93 5.66
CA MET A 1 42.46 -9.12 4.99
C MET A 1 40.98 -9.09 5.27
N ASP A 2 40.30 -8.30 4.47
CA ASP A 2 38.83 -8.08 4.61
C ASP A 2 38.09 -9.25 4.00
N ASN A 3 37.35 -9.89 4.84
CA ASN A 3 36.49 -11.02 4.51
C ASN A 3 35.20 -10.49 3.87
N THR A 4 35.24 -10.26 2.57
CA THR A 4 34.05 -9.97 1.76
C THR A 4 33.22 -11.25 1.61
N GLN A 5 32.54 -11.64 2.68
CA GLN A 5 31.38 -12.49 2.53
C GLN A 5 30.28 -11.63 1.87
N SER A 6 30.13 -11.75 0.56
CA SER A 6 28.96 -11.32 -0.18
C SER A 6 27.77 -12.12 0.35
N ARG A 7 27.12 -11.61 1.41
CA ARG A 7 25.78 -12.05 1.76
C ARG A 7 24.89 -11.74 0.57
N ASN A 8 24.26 -12.77 0.03
CA ASN A 8 23.16 -12.65 -0.94
C ASN A 8 21.96 -12.05 -0.19
N GLU A 9 22.06 -10.79 0.20
CA GLU A 9 20.97 -10.06 0.82
C GLU A 9 20.02 -9.65 -0.30
N THR A 10 18.77 -10.08 -0.20
CA THR A 10 17.73 -9.68 -1.14
C THR A 10 17.46 -8.19 -0.94
N LEU A 11 17.87 -7.38 -1.92
CA LEU A 11 17.58 -5.96 -1.92
C LEU A 11 16.09 -5.73 -2.18
N VAL A 12 15.53 -4.76 -1.49
CA VAL A 12 14.19 -4.25 -1.71
C VAL A 12 14.31 -2.80 -2.14
N PHE A 13 13.73 -2.49 -3.27
CA PHE A 13 13.58 -1.13 -3.78
C PHE A 13 12.14 -0.68 -3.58
N GLY A 14 11.94 0.37 -2.80
CA GLY A 14 10.65 1.04 -2.58
C GLY A 14 10.62 2.39 -3.28
N LEU A 15 9.50 2.72 -3.91
CA LEU A 15 9.27 3.96 -4.61
C LEU A 15 7.97 4.61 -4.13
N ASP A 16 8.09 5.84 -3.64
CA ASP A 16 6.97 6.72 -3.34
C ASP A 16 6.77 7.69 -4.52
N ILE A 17 5.58 7.63 -5.13
CA ILE A 17 5.23 8.42 -6.32
C ILE A 17 4.32 9.57 -5.90
N GLY A 18 4.88 10.56 -5.23
CA GLY A 18 4.15 11.71 -4.68
C GLY A 18 3.81 12.79 -5.73
N THR A 19 2.88 13.66 -5.37
CA THR A 19 2.40 14.76 -6.25
C THR A 19 3.52 15.73 -6.63
N ARG A 20 4.46 16.02 -5.73
CA ARG A 20 5.54 16.99 -5.94
C ARG A 20 6.85 16.36 -6.33
N SER A 21 7.18 15.22 -5.75
CA SER A 21 8.46 14.54 -5.96
C SER A 21 8.26 13.03 -5.90
N ILE A 22 9.22 12.32 -6.47
CA ILE A 22 9.34 10.87 -6.36
C ILE A 22 10.55 10.58 -5.48
N VAL A 23 10.35 9.70 -4.49
CA VAL A 23 11.41 9.26 -3.58
C VAL A 23 11.62 7.77 -3.75
N GLY A 24 12.87 7.37 -3.98
CA GLY A 24 13.30 5.97 -4.06
C GLY A 24 14.20 5.62 -2.90
N VAL A 25 13.96 4.46 -2.29
CA VAL A 25 14.74 3.93 -1.18
C VAL A 25 15.12 2.49 -1.48
N VAL A 26 16.41 2.15 -1.36
CA VAL A 26 16.91 0.78 -1.49
C VAL A 26 17.51 0.34 -0.17
N GLY A 27 17.20 -0.88 0.24
CA GLY A 27 17.70 -1.47 1.46
C GLY A 27 17.46 -2.97 1.53
N TYR A 28 17.73 -3.55 2.70
CA TYR A 28 17.52 -4.96 2.98
C TYR A 28 17.13 -5.18 4.45
N MET A 29 16.56 -6.35 4.75
CA MET A 29 16.23 -6.72 6.11
C MET A 29 17.45 -7.27 6.85
N GLU A 30 17.83 -6.62 7.94
CA GLU A 30 18.87 -7.09 8.86
C GLU A 30 18.30 -7.24 10.27
N ARG A 31 18.28 -8.46 10.81
CA ARG A 31 17.79 -8.75 12.17
C ARG A 31 16.45 -8.08 12.51
N ASN A 32 15.47 -8.23 11.64
CA ASN A 32 14.13 -7.67 11.77
C ASN A 32 14.06 -6.12 11.70
N ARG A 33 15.08 -5.48 11.12
CA ARG A 33 15.09 -4.04 10.82
C ARG A 33 15.43 -3.82 9.36
N PHE A 34 14.72 -2.91 8.74
CA PHE A 34 15.05 -2.51 7.38
C PHE A 34 16.23 -1.52 7.41
N LYS A 35 17.31 -1.86 6.72
CA LYS A 35 18.51 -1.04 6.63
C LYS A 35 18.55 -0.38 5.26
N VAL A 36 18.39 0.93 5.26
CA VAL A 36 18.52 1.75 4.05
C VAL A 36 19.99 1.88 3.67
N ILE A 37 20.31 1.63 2.40
CA ILE A 37 21.68 1.72 1.85
C ILE A 37 21.81 2.78 0.76
N ALA A 38 20.70 3.14 0.10
CA ALA A 38 20.65 4.23 -0.87
C ALA A 38 19.30 4.91 -0.85
N MET A 39 19.29 6.21 -1.13
CA MET A 39 18.08 7.03 -1.27
C MET A 39 18.29 8.09 -2.35
N ALA A 40 17.25 8.33 -3.13
CA ALA A 40 17.23 9.40 -4.12
C ALA A 40 15.86 10.05 -4.17
N GLU A 41 15.83 11.37 -4.36
CA GLU A 41 14.63 12.16 -4.57
C GLU A 41 14.75 12.94 -5.88
N GLN A 42 13.66 13.03 -6.62
CA GLN A 42 13.55 13.87 -7.81
C GLN A 42 12.19 14.57 -7.84
N LYS A 43 12.22 15.91 -7.92
CA LYS A 43 11.00 16.70 -8.12
C LYS A 43 10.53 16.62 -9.56
N HIS A 44 9.22 16.64 -9.75
CA HIS A 44 8.63 16.78 -11.08
C HIS A 44 9.00 18.15 -11.68
N GLU A 45 9.39 18.17 -12.95
CA GLU A 45 9.72 19.42 -13.67
C GLU A 45 8.46 20.22 -14.00
N THR A 46 7.33 19.55 -14.11
CA THR A 46 6.02 20.12 -14.43
C THR A 46 4.96 19.48 -13.54
N ARG A 47 3.73 19.99 -13.55
CA ARG A 47 2.58 19.34 -12.89
C ARG A 47 2.19 18.04 -13.65
N ALA A 48 3.02 17.01 -13.57
CA ALA A 48 2.77 15.70 -14.15
C ALA A 48 1.80 14.87 -13.31
N MET A 49 1.67 15.22 -12.03
CA MET A 49 0.70 14.68 -11.10
C MET A 49 -0.19 15.78 -10.54
N LEU A 50 -1.44 15.45 -10.27
CA LEU A 50 -2.42 16.35 -9.64
C LEU A 50 -3.23 15.56 -8.61
N ASP A 51 -3.27 16.06 -7.37
CA ASP A 51 -4.04 15.47 -6.27
C ASP A 51 -3.84 13.94 -6.15
N GLY A 52 -2.59 13.49 -6.21
CA GLY A 52 -2.23 12.07 -6.11
C GLY A 52 -2.51 11.22 -7.36
N GLN A 53 -2.93 11.81 -8.48
CA GLN A 53 -3.18 11.11 -9.73
C GLN A 53 -2.16 11.46 -10.81
N ILE A 54 -1.78 10.47 -11.61
CA ILE A 54 -0.90 10.66 -12.77
C ILE A 54 -1.71 11.28 -13.90
N HIS A 55 -1.29 12.47 -14.36
CA HIS A 55 -1.84 13.15 -15.53
C HIS A 55 -0.99 12.99 -16.78
N ASP A 56 0.31 12.76 -16.60
CA ASP A 56 1.25 12.56 -17.69
C ASP A 56 2.19 11.41 -17.35
N ILE A 57 1.83 10.23 -17.83
CA ILE A 57 2.53 8.97 -17.56
C ILE A 57 4.00 9.05 -17.94
N TYR A 58 4.29 9.63 -19.11
CA TYR A 58 5.66 9.71 -19.62
C TYR A 58 6.55 10.62 -18.77
N LYS A 59 6.03 11.76 -18.32
CA LYS A 59 6.78 12.68 -17.45
C LYS A 59 7.01 12.10 -16.06
N VAL A 60 6.01 11.38 -15.51
CA VAL A 60 6.19 10.66 -14.26
C VAL A 60 7.22 9.55 -14.43
N GLY A 61 7.13 8.76 -15.51
CA GLY A 61 8.09 7.70 -15.83
C GLY A 61 9.51 8.24 -16.06
N ASP A 62 9.69 9.40 -16.68
CA ASP A 62 11.00 10.05 -16.81
C ASP A 62 11.56 10.48 -15.44
N THR A 63 10.69 10.93 -14.51
CA THR A 63 11.10 11.27 -13.15
C THR A 63 11.50 10.02 -12.36
N ILE A 64 10.73 8.92 -12.49
CA ILE A 64 11.08 7.60 -11.93
C ILE A 64 12.44 7.12 -12.46
N ARG A 65 12.66 7.24 -13.76
CA ARG A 65 13.93 6.85 -14.41
C ARG A 65 15.12 7.63 -13.85
N LYS A 66 14.96 8.93 -13.58
CA LYS A 66 16.01 9.75 -12.94
C LYS A 66 16.33 9.26 -11.53
N VAL A 67 15.31 8.92 -10.72
CA VAL A 67 15.48 8.32 -9.39
C VAL A 67 16.20 6.97 -9.48
N LYS A 68 15.73 6.07 -10.37
CA LYS A 68 16.35 4.77 -10.63
C LYS A 68 17.83 4.92 -10.96
N ASN A 69 18.16 5.74 -11.97
CA ASN A 69 19.54 5.94 -12.42
C ASN A 69 20.43 6.48 -11.29
N SER A 70 19.90 7.40 -10.45
CA SER A 70 20.63 7.91 -9.29
C SER A 70 20.95 6.82 -8.28
N LEU A 71 19.98 5.93 -8.00
CA LEU A 71 20.16 4.80 -7.07
C LEU A 71 21.11 3.75 -7.64
N GLU A 72 20.99 3.40 -8.92
CA GLU A 72 21.90 2.46 -9.61
C GLU A 72 23.33 2.95 -9.59
N ASN A 73 23.56 4.27 -9.81
CA ASN A 73 24.87 4.86 -9.71
C ASN A 73 25.45 4.84 -8.28
N GLN A 74 24.61 5.01 -7.25
CA GLN A 74 25.05 4.91 -5.85
C GLN A 74 25.42 3.47 -5.44
N LEU A 75 24.70 2.50 -6.01
CA LEU A 75 24.83 1.08 -5.65
C LEU A 75 25.78 0.32 -6.58
N GLU A 76 26.17 0.91 -7.71
CA GLU A 76 26.90 0.25 -8.81
C GLU A 76 26.21 -1.06 -9.25
N ARG A 77 24.86 -1.06 -9.26
CA ARG A 77 24.02 -2.22 -9.54
C ARG A 77 22.74 -1.81 -10.24
N GLU A 78 22.28 -2.63 -11.19
CA GLU A 78 20.98 -2.49 -11.85
C GLU A 78 19.81 -2.85 -10.90
N LEU A 79 18.70 -2.11 -11.03
CA LEU A 79 17.45 -2.32 -10.33
C LEU A 79 16.37 -2.68 -11.34
N SER A 80 15.71 -3.83 -11.16
CA SER A 80 14.68 -4.36 -12.05
C SER A 80 13.30 -4.32 -11.45
N ASP A 81 13.20 -4.57 -10.16
CA ASP A 81 11.93 -4.77 -9.47
C ASP A 81 11.73 -3.70 -8.38
N VAL A 82 10.50 -3.20 -8.26
CA VAL A 82 10.19 -2.12 -7.33
C VAL A 82 8.87 -2.38 -6.60
N CYS A 83 8.85 -2.06 -5.31
CA CYS A 83 7.62 -1.96 -4.52
C CYS A 83 7.12 -0.53 -4.56
N ILE A 84 5.85 -0.33 -4.92
CA ILE A 84 5.22 0.99 -4.98
C ILE A 84 4.09 1.11 -3.96
N ALA A 85 3.81 2.33 -3.54
CA ALA A 85 2.62 2.66 -2.77
C ALA A 85 1.69 3.52 -3.61
N ALA A 86 0.38 3.26 -3.49
CA ALA A 86 -0.65 4.05 -4.14
C ALA A 86 -1.37 4.92 -3.12
N ALA A 87 -1.46 6.22 -3.42
CA ALA A 87 -2.48 7.11 -2.86
C ALA A 87 -3.69 7.13 -3.80
N GLY A 88 -4.88 7.37 -3.28
CA GLY A 88 -6.02 7.33 -4.16
C GLY A 88 -7.12 8.34 -3.81
N ARG A 89 -7.31 9.33 -4.69
CA ARG A 89 -8.47 10.26 -4.64
C ARG A 89 -9.81 9.52 -4.70
N VAL A 90 -9.82 8.30 -5.23
CA VAL A 90 -11.01 7.49 -5.48
C VAL A 90 -10.95 6.16 -4.75
N LEU A 91 -10.16 6.12 -3.67
CA LEU A 91 -10.05 4.94 -2.83
C LEU A 91 -11.41 4.59 -2.23
N LYS A 92 -11.86 3.37 -2.46
CA LYS A 92 -13.12 2.86 -1.90
C LYS A 92 -12.83 1.72 -0.95
N THR A 93 -13.45 1.78 0.22
CA THR A 93 -13.37 0.71 1.21
C THR A 93 -14.71 0.00 1.34
N VAL A 94 -14.66 -1.32 1.41
CA VAL A 94 -15.83 -2.17 1.55
C VAL A 94 -15.61 -3.15 2.70
N ASN A 95 -16.51 -3.11 3.68
CA ASN A 95 -16.57 -4.15 4.70
C ASN A 95 -17.23 -5.40 4.12
N SER A 96 -16.56 -6.52 4.26
CA SER A 96 -17.04 -7.80 3.77
C SER A 96 -16.77 -8.91 4.78
N SER A 97 -17.50 -9.98 4.62
CA SER A 97 -17.35 -11.18 5.43
C SER A 97 -17.46 -12.43 4.56
N ALA A 98 -16.82 -13.47 5.03
CA ALA A 98 -16.98 -14.81 4.48
C ALA A 98 -17.03 -15.84 5.61
N GLU A 99 -17.68 -16.96 5.32
CA GLU A 99 -17.78 -18.10 6.21
C GLU A 99 -17.39 -19.37 5.44
N TYR A 100 -16.78 -20.30 6.14
CA TYR A 100 -16.44 -21.60 5.60
C TYR A 100 -16.83 -22.68 6.61
N GLU A 101 -17.63 -23.66 6.17
CA GLU A 101 -18.05 -24.81 6.96
C GLU A 101 -17.31 -26.05 6.47
N PHE A 102 -16.71 -26.77 7.40
CA PHE A 102 -16.04 -28.04 7.12
C PHE A 102 -17.06 -29.19 7.22
N GLU A 103 -16.91 -30.22 6.38
CA GLU A 103 -17.74 -31.43 6.46
C GLU A 103 -17.56 -32.18 7.79
N GLU A 104 -16.31 -32.15 8.32
CA GLU A 104 -15.95 -32.72 9.61
C GLU A 104 -15.09 -31.73 10.40
N GLU A 105 -15.03 -31.86 11.73
CA GLU A 105 -14.18 -31.03 12.57
C GLU A 105 -12.70 -31.10 12.09
N THR A 106 -12.20 -30.03 11.54
CA THR A 106 -10.92 -29.97 10.84
C THR A 106 -9.95 -29.01 11.54
N ARG A 107 -8.67 -29.35 11.55
CA ARG A 107 -7.61 -28.42 12.01
C ARG A 107 -7.40 -27.34 10.96
N VAL A 108 -7.58 -26.10 11.35
CA VAL A 108 -7.41 -24.92 10.48
C VAL A 108 -5.94 -24.73 10.14
N THR A 109 -5.64 -24.59 8.86
CA THR A 109 -4.30 -24.34 8.30
C THR A 109 -4.22 -22.93 7.72
N GLN A 110 -3.02 -22.48 7.38
CA GLN A 110 -2.80 -21.20 6.66
C GLN A 110 -3.55 -21.18 5.32
N GLU A 111 -3.62 -22.30 4.62
CA GLU A 111 -4.36 -22.40 3.35
C GLU A 111 -5.87 -22.15 3.52
N HIS A 112 -6.46 -22.67 4.61
CA HIS A 112 -7.86 -22.40 4.94
C HIS A 112 -8.09 -20.91 5.24
N ILE A 113 -7.18 -20.27 5.98
CA ILE A 113 -7.26 -18.85 6.31
C ILE A 113 -7.11 -17.99 5.04
N TYR A 114 -6.15 -18.36 4.18
CA TYR A 114 -5.96 -17.67 2.91
C TYR A 114 -7.20 -17.76 2.02
N SER A 115 -7.76 -18.96 1.86
CA SER A 115 -8.97 -19.19 1.07
C SER A 115 -10.18 -18.44 1.63
N LEU A 116 -10.34 -18.41 2.94
CA LEU A 116 -11.39 -17.67 3.63
C LEU A 116 -11.27 -16.14 3.38
N ASN A 117 -10.05 -15.60 3.49
CA ASN A 117 -9.79 -14.19 3.22
C ASN A 117 -10.06 -13.85 1.73
N LEU A 118 -9.64 -14.73 0.82
CA LEU A 118 -9.87 -14.54 -0.61
C LEU A 118 -11.36 -14.52 -0.95
N LEU A 119 -12.15 -15.42 -0.36
CA LEU A 119 -13.60 -15.43 -0.52
C LEU A 119 -14.25 -14.13 -0.01
N ALA A 120 -13.77 -13.60 1.12
CA ALA A 120 -14.28 -12.33 1.62
C ALA A 120 -13.89 -11.14 0.73
N VAL A 121 -12.71 -11.16 0.11
CA VAL A 121 -12.28 -10.16 -0.89
C VAL A 121 -13.15 -10.25 -2.14
N GLU A 122 -13.46 -11.46 -2.62
CA GLU A 122 -14.37 -11.66 -3.75
C GLU A 122 -15.77 -11.12 -3.46
N ASN A 123 -16.29 -11.39 -2.26
CA ASN A 123 -17.56 -10.83 -1.81
C ASN A 123 -17.55 -9.29 -1.76
N ALA A 124 -16.43 -8.70 -1.34
CA ALA A 124 -16.25 -7.24 -1.36
C ALA A 124 -16.24 -6.69 -2.80
N HIS A 125 -15.54 -7.38 -3.72
CA HIS A 125 -15.49 -7.01 -5.13
C HIS A 125 -16.87 -7.06 -5.79
N ASN A 126 -17.65 -8.09 -5.49
CA ASN A 126 -19.03 -8.18 -5.98
C ASN A 126 -19.90 -7.02 -5.48
N LYS A 127 -19.79 -6.67 -4.19
CA LYS A 127 -20.52 -5.53 -3.61
C LYS A 127 -20.17 -4.19 -4.26
N ILE A 128 -18.93 -3.98 -4.69
CA ILE A 128 -18.53 -2.73 -5.33
C ILE A 128 -19.02 -2.67 -6.78
N ASN A 129 -18.97 -3.79 -7.50
CA ASN A 129 -19.45 -3.90 -8.86
C ASN A 129 -20.97 -3.74 -8.99
N GLU A 130 -21.74 -4.19 -8.00
CA GLU A 130 -23.20 -3.99 -7.95
C GLU A 130 -23.58 -2.51 -7.84
N LYS A 131 -22.73 -1.68 -7.26
CA LYS A 131 -22.99 -0.24 -7.06
C LYS A 131 -22.52 0.65 -8.19
N GLU A 132 -21.59 0.16 -9.03
CA GLU A 132 -20.88 0.94 -10.02
C GLU A 132 -20.93 0.24 -11.39
N ASP A 133 -21.96 0.52 -12.18
CA ASP A 133 -22.26 -0.15 -13.44
C ASP A 133 -21.17 -0.04 -14.56
N LYS A 134 -20.12 0.78 -14.41
CA LYS A 134 -19.16 1.07 -15.50
C LYS A 134 -17.70 1.13 -15.11
N ALA A 135 -17.34 1.24 -13.86
CA ALA A 135 -15.96 1.33 -13.44
C ALA A 135 -15.44 -0.04 -12.96
N ARG A 136 -14.27 -0.42 -13.44
CA ARG A 136 -13.55 -1.59 -12.92
C ARG A 136 -12.67 -1.16 -11.76
N PHE A 137 -12.56 -2.03 -10.76
CA PHE A 137 -11.79 -1.76 -9.56
C PHE A 137 -10.83 -2.91 -9.27
N TYR A 138 -9.61 -2.56 -8.90
CA TYR A 138 -8.63 -3.49 -8.36
C TYR A 138 -8.63 -3.46 -6.83
N CYS A 139 -8.62 -4.62 -6.19
CA CYS A 139 -8.35 -4.72 -4.77
C CYS A 139 -6.85 -4.50 -4.54
N VAL A 140 -6.51 -3.37 -3.94
CA VAL A 140 -5.12 -2.97 -3.68
C VAL A 140 -4.67 -3.27 -2.25
N GLY A 141 -5.61 -3.74 -1.41
CA GLY A 141 -5.31 -4.16 -0.05
C GLY A 141 -6.53 -4.71 0.65
N ASN A 142 -6.30 -5.59 1.60
CA ASN A 142 -7.32 -6.05 2.53
C ASN A 142 -6.72 -6.26 3.92
N THR A 143 -7.54 -6.09 4.93
CA THR A 143 -7.14 -6.24 6.33
C THR A 143 -8.24 -6.96 7.09
N PRO A 144 -7.99 -8.15 7.64
CA PRO A 144 -8.93 -8.81 8.53
C PRO A 144 -9.16 -7.95 9.79
N ILE A 145 -10.42 -7.72 10.12
CA ILE A 145 -10.85 -7.00 11.32
C ILE A 145 -11.08 -8.01 12.45
N ARG A 146 -11.71 -9.14 12.12
CA ARG A 146 -12.13 -10.13 13.09
C ARG A 146 -12.20 -11.52 12.47
N TYR A 147 -11.70 -12.51 13.20
CA TYR A 147 -11.93 -13.93 12.90
C TYR A 147 -12.86 -14.54 13.93
N GLN A 148 -13.62 -15.54 13.51
CA GLN A 148 -14.43 -16.35 14.42
C GLN A 148 -14.20 -17.84 14.19
N LEU A 149 -14.17 -18.58 15.29
CA LEU A 149 -14.08 -20.04 15.34
C LEU A 149 -15.37 -20.57 15.98
N ASN A 150 -16.16 -21.32 15.22
CA ASN A 150 -17.46 -21.86 15.68
C ASN A 150 -18.38 -20.78 16.29
N GLY A 151 -18.33 -19.52 15.75
CA GLY A 151 -19.12 -18.39 16.23
C GLY A 151 -18.50 -17.57 17.36
N TYR A 152 -17.32 -17.93 17.85
CA TYR A 152 -16.62 -17.19 18.90
C TYR A 152 -15.43 -16.40 18.31
N ASP A 153 -15.27 -15.17 18.75
CA ASP A 153 -14.18 -14.31 18.31
C ASP A 153 -12.83 -14.88 18.75
N ILE A 154 -11.86 -14.87 17.84
CA ILE A 154 -10.50 -15.36 18.06
C ILE A 154 -9.48 -14.51 17.30
N ASN A 155 -8.29 -14.32 17.84
CA ASN A 155 -7.23 -13.53 17.19
C ASN A 155 -6.48 -14.31 16.10
N ASN A 156 -6.40 -15.64 16.25
CA ASN A 156 -5.71 -16.50 15.30
C ASN A 156 -6.48 -17.83 15.15
N LEU A 157 -6.81 -18.16 13.92
CA LEU A 157 -7.49 -19.42 13.59
C LEU A 157 -6.54 -20.60 13.48
N GLU A 158 -5.26 -20.35 13.14
CA GLU A 158 -4.32 -21.41 12.82
C GLU A 158 -4.12 -22.41 13.94
N GLY A 159 -4.14 -23.68 13.59
CA GLY A 159 -3.89 -24.79 14.53
C GLY A 159 -5.10 -25.21 15.37
N HIS A 160 -6.15 -24.40 15.44
CA HIS A 160 -7.39 -24.77 16.14
C HIS A 160 -8.24 -25.75 15.34
N LYS A 161 -9.05 -26.53 16.02
CA LYS A 161 -10.07 -27.39 15.39
C LYS A 161 -11.40 -26.66 15.31
N ALA A 162 -12.06 -26.71 14.17
CA ALA A 162 -13.33 -26.05 13.92
C ALA A 162 -14.20 -26.85 12.95
N SER A 163 -15.51 -26.74 13.12
CA SER A 163 -16.50 -27.07 12.11
C SER A 163 -16.85 -25.89 11.22
N LYS A 164 -16.66 -24.66 11.73
CA LYS A 164 -16.94 -23.42 11.00
C LYS A 164 -15.93 -22.35 11.35
N ILE A 165 -15.47 -21.64 10.33
CA ILE A 165 -14.63 -20.44 10.48
C ILE A 165 -15.25 -19.28 9.72
N SER A 166 -15.05 -18.06 10.21
CA SER A 166 -15.47 -16.86 9.50
C SER A 166 -14.46 -15.73 9.66
N VAL A 167 -14.52 -14.79 8.73
CA VAL A 167 -13.74 -13.55 8.73
C VAL A 167 -14.63 -12.36 8.42
N GLU A 168 -14.40 -11.26 9.11
CA GLU A 168 -14.79 -9.92 8.69
C GLU A 168 -13.52 -9.17 8.29
N LEU A 169 -13.51 -8.55 7.12
CA LEU A 169 -12.38 -7.77 6.63
C LEU A 169 -12.83 -6.47 5.99
N ILE A 170 -11.90 -5.53 5.94
CA ILE A 170 -12.00 -4.35 5.10
C ILE A 170 -11.16 -4.59 3.85
N ALA A 171 -11.78 -4.48 2.69
CA ALA A 171 -11.08 -4.50 1.41
C ALA A 171 -11.07 -3.10 0.81
N THR A 172 -9.95 -2.73 0.21
CA THR A 172 -9.71 -1.42 -0.37
C THR A 172 -9.47 -1.55 -1.85
N PHE A 173 -10.13 -0.70 -2.60
CA PHE A 173 -10.16 -0.75 -4.06
C PHE A 173 -9.74 0.60 -4.64
N LEU A 174 -9.02 0.54 -5.76
CA LEU A 174 -8.75 1.67 -6.64
C LEU A 174 -9.34 1.40 -8.02
N PRO A 175 -9.75 2.44 -8.75
CA PRO A 175 -10.13 2.30 -10.15
C PRO A 175 -8.97 1.72 -10.97
N GLU A 176 -9.30 0.88 -11.96
CA GLU A 176 -8.36 0.26 -12.90
C GLU A 176 -7.42 1.30 -13.52
N GLU A 177 -7.97 2.43 -13.98
CA GLU A 177 -7.23 3.52 -14.62
C GLU A 177 -6.10 4.10 -13.73
N VAL A 178 -6.31 4.15 -12.41
CA VAL A 178 -5.31 4.64 -11.45
C VAL A 178 -4.16 3.64 -11.30
N VAL A 179 -4.51 2.36 -11.19
CA VAL A 179 -3.53 1.27 -11.05
C VAL A 179 -2.73 1.12 -12.33
N ASP A 180 -3.40 1.09 -13.48
CA ASP A 180 -2.76 0.97 -14.79
C ASP A 180 -1.80 2.14 -15.05
N GLY A 181 -2.21 3.37 -14.73
CA GLY A 181 -1.34 4.54 -14.87
C GLY A 181 -0.07 4.46 -14.04
N LEU A 182 -0.14 3.90 -12.80
CA LEU A 182 1.04 3.65 -11.96
C LEU A 182 1.96 2.59 -12.58
N TYR A 183 1.39 1.47 -13.04
CA TYR A 183 2.14 0.38 -13.67
C TYR A 183 2.81 0.86 -14.96
N GLU A 184 2.09 1.54 -15.84
CA GLU A 184 2.64 2.07 -17.09
C GLU A 184 3.79 3.06 -16.86
N ALA A 185 3.69 3.95 -15.85
CA ALA A 185 4.75 4.89 -15.53
C ALA A 185 6.02 4.17 -15.02
N VAL A 186 5.85 3.14 -14.21
CA VAL A 186 6.94 2.30 -13.68
C VAL A 186 7.60 1.48 -14.80
N GLU A 187 6.79 0.82 -15.64
CA GLU A 187 7.28 0.04 -16.79
C GLU A 187 8.01 0.92 -17.80
N TYR A 188 7.49 2.14 -18.06
CA TYR A 188 8.17 3.11 -18.94
C TYR A 188 9.55 3.52 -18.40
N ALA A 189 9.74 3.51 -17.09
CA ALA A 189 11.06 3.73 -16.47
C ALA A 189 11.98 2.51 -16.55
N GLY A 190 11.52 1.38 -17.09
CA GLY A 190 12.25 0.11 -17.18
C GLY A 190 12.34 -0.63 -15.84
N LEU A 191 11.26 -0.62 -15.08
CA LEU A 191 11.09 -1.34 -13.82
C LEU A 191 9.86 -2.24 -13.89
N ASN A 192 9.88 -3.34 -13.12
CA ASN A 192 8.71 -4.19 -12.91
C ASN A 192 8.14 -3.91 -11.51
N VAL A 193 6.82 -3.84 -11.42
CA VAL A 193 6.15 -3.72 -10.11
C VAL A 193 6.14 -5.08 -9.41
N ALA A 194 6.95 -5.23 -8.38
CA ALA A 194 7.00 -6.43 -7.54
C ALA A 194 5.86 -6.49 -6.52
N SER A 195 5.45 -5.33 -6.01
CA SER A 195 4.37 -5.21 -5.04
C SER A 195 3.74 -3.83 -5.09
N LEU A 196 2.42 -3.79 -4.94
CA LEU A 196 1.64 -2.57 -4.73
C LEU A 196 1.03 -2.60 -3.34
N THR A 197 1.19 -1.53 -2.58
CA THR A 197 0.53 -1.33 -1.29
C THR A 197 -0.19 0.02 -1.26
N LEU A 198 -0.88 0.31 -0.16
CA LEU A 198 -1.47 1.63 0.07
C LEU A 198 -0.52 2.50 0.90
N GLU A 199 -0.38 3.77 0.55
CA GLU A 199 0.43 4.73 1.30
C GLU A 199 0.08 4.77 2.79
N PRO A 200 -1.20 4.85 3.22
CA PRO A 200 -1.54 4.84 4.63
C PRO A 200 -1.16 3.54 5.35
N ILE A 201 -1.12 2.39 4.66
CA ILE A 201 -0.62 1.13 5.26
C ILE A 201 0.89 1.20 5.46
N ALA A 202 1.63 1.67 4.45
CA ALA A 202 3.07 1.83 4.53
C ALA A 202 3.45 2.83 5.64
N ALA A 203 2.78 3.99 5.68
CA ALA A 203 2.98 5.03 6.69
C ALA A 203 2.72 4.52 8.11
N MET A 204 1.61 3.79 8.33
CA MET A 204 1.30 3.18 9.63
C MET A 204 2.39 2.23 10.11
N ASN A 205 2.91 1.39 9.23
CA ASN A 205 3.92 0.41 9.59
C ASN A 205 5.25 1.05 10.02
N ILE A 206 5.54 2.25 9.56
CA ILE A 206 6.77 2.98 9.89
C ILE A 206 6.55 3.97 11.03
N ALA A 207 5.45 4.75 10.99
CA ALA A 207 5.23 5.86 11.93
C ALA A 207 4.71 5.38 13.29
N ILE A 208 3.99 4.26 13.35
CA ILE A 208 3.40 3.77 14.61
C ILE A 208 4.22 2.61 15.16
N PRO A 209 4.94 2.81 16.28
CA PRO A 209 5.66 1.74 16.96
C PRO A 209 4.73 0.59 17.35
N GLU A 210 5.23 -0.63 17.27
CA GLU A 210 4.46 -1.87 17.46
C GLU A 210 3.66 -1.89 18.78
N GLN A 211 4.24 -1.35 19.83
CA GLN A 211 3.61 -1.25 21.17
C GLN A 211 2.36 -0.37 21.23
N TYR A 212 2.19 0.55 20.28
CA TYR A 212 1.03 1.45 20.20
C TYR A 212 -0.03 0.97 19.21
N ARG A 213 0.26 -0.05 18.41
CA ARG A 213 -0.67 -0.53 17.37
C ARG A 213 -1.99 -1.07 17.90
N LEU A 214 -2.04 -1.48 19.18
CA LEU A 214 -3.27 -1.91 19.86
C LEU A 214 -4.18 -0.75 20.29
N LEU A 215 -3.71 0.49 20.19
CA LEU A 215 -4.50 1.66 20.54
C LEU A 215 -5.37 2.12 19.37
N ASN A 216 -6.41 2.88 19.71
CA ASN A 216 -7.20 3.60 18.70
C ASN A 216 -6.40 4.83 18.26
N ILE A 217 -5.92 4.80 17.03
CA ILE A 217 -5.02 5.83 16.48
C ILE A 217 -5.61 6.38 15.18
N GLY A 218 -5.50 7.69 15.01
CA GLY A 218 -5.65 8.36 13.73
C GLY A 218 -4.28 8.77 13.21
N LEU A 219 -3.88 8.27 12.06
CA LEU A 219 -2.71 8.73 11.32
C LEU A 219 -3.17 9.67 10.22
N VAL A 220 -2.58 10.85 10.14
CA VAL A 220 -2.81 11.82 9.07
C VAL A 220 -1.47 12.11 8.43
N ASP A 221 -1.33 11.76 7.15
CA ASP A 221 -0.17 12.06 6.33
C ASP A 221 -0.50 13.22 5.41
N VAL A 222 0.20 14.35 5.59
CA VAL A 222 -0.05 15.58 4.84
C VAL A 222 1.06 15.78 3.82
N GLY A 223 0.74 15.48 2.57
CA GLY A 223 1.65 15.64 1.45
C GLY A 223 1.64 17.03 0.80
N ALA A 224 1.93 17.10 -0.48
CA ALA A 224 1.84 18.33 -1.27
C ALA A 224 0.40 18.58 -1.76
N GLY A 225 -0.21 17.62 -2.44
CA GLY A 225 -1.56 17.75 -3.01
C GLY A 225 -2.63 16.96 -2.28
N THR A 226 -2.26 15.98 -1.44
CA THR A 226 -3.20 15.08 -0.74
C THR A 226 -2.88 14.99 0.73
N SER A 227 -3.91 14.73 1.54
CA SER A 227 -3.80 14.32 2.93
C SER A 227 -4.47 12.97 3.10
N ASP A 228 -3.71 11.96 3.49
CA ASP A 228 -4.17 10.60 3.70
C ASP A 228 -4.47 10.34 5.16
N ILE A 229 -5.60 9.69 5.44
CA ILE A 229 -6.09 9.43 6.79
C ILE A 229 -6.28 7.93 6.96
N CYS A 230 -5.71 7.39 8.03
CA CYS A 230 -5.92 6.01 8.45
C CYS A 230 -6.39 5.97 9.90
N LEU A 231 -7.47 5.26 10.17
CA LEU A 231 -8.01 5.06 11.51
C LEU A 231 -7.83 3.60 11.93
N THR A 232 -7.34 3.41 13.15
CA THR A 232 -7.22 2.07 13.75
C THR A 232 -8.08 1.95 14.99
N LYS A 233 -8.53 0.74 15.26
CA LYS A 233 -9.19 0.36 16.49
C LYS A 233 -8.73 -1.04 16.88
N ASP A 234 -8.33 -1.20 18.15
CA ASP A 234 -7.88 -2.48 18.70
C ASP A 234 -6.79 -3.17 17.84
N GLY A 235 -5.91 -2.37 17.25
CA GLY A 235 -4.82 -2.84 16.38
C GLY A 235 -5.21 -3.13 14.94
N CYS A 236 -6.49 -3.03 14.59
CA CYS A 236 -6.98 -3.25 13.23
C CYS A 236 -7.31 -1.92 12.55
N ILE A 237 -7.05 -1.84 11.26
CA ILE A 237 -7.48 -0.71 10.45
C ILE A 237 -8.97 -0.81 10.24
N ILE A 238 -9.69 0.27 10.54
CA ILE A 238 -11.16 0.32 10.40
C ILE A 238 -11.64 1.27 9.30
N ALA A 239 -10.79 2.22 8.90
CA ALA A 239 -11.12 3.15 7.82
C ALA A 239 -9.86 3.76 7.20
N TYR A 240 -9.96 4.03 5.89
CA TYR A 240 -9.06 4.86 5.13
C TYR A 240 -9.84 6.01 4.50
N GLY A 241 -9.19 7.16 4.35
CA GLY A 241 -9.73 8.29 3.63
C GLY A 241 -8.61 9.13 3.05
N MET A 242 -8.91 9.87 1.99
CA MET A 242 -8.01 10.84 1.40
C MET A 242 -8.76 12.13 1.10
N ILE A 243 -8.10 13.25 1.36
CA ILE A 243 -8.60 14.60 1.09
C ILE A 243 -7.64 15.26 0.09
N PRO A 244 -8.12 15.79 -1.06
CA PRO A 244 -7.29 16.51 -2.03
C PRO A 244 -7.07 17.97 -1.54
N CYS A 245 -6.44 18.11 -0.39
CA CYS A 245 -6.12 19.37 0.26
C CYS A 245 -4.91 19.15 1.16
N ALA A 246 -3.80 19.85 0.88
CA ALA A 246 -2.55 19.66 1.61
C ALA A 246 -1.63 20.90 1.52
N GLY A 247 -0.31 20.72 1.44
CA GLY A 247 0.67 21.80 1.49
C GLY A 247 0.58 22.80 0.33
N ASP A 248 0.08 22.39 -0.83
CA ASP A 248 -0.02 23.24 -2.02
C ASP A 248 -1.07 24.33 -1.86
N GLU A 249 -2.18 24.10 -1.14
CA GLU A 249 -3.19 25.11 -0.83
C GLU A 249 -2.62 26.24 0.03
N ILE A 250 -1.73 25.91 0.98
CA ILE A 250 -1.04 26.91 1.80
C ILE A 250 -0.12 27.73 0.91
N THR A 251 0.63 27.10 0.03
CA THR A 251 1.54 27.75 -0.93
C THR A 251 0.78 28.68 -1.87
N GLU A 252 -0.36 28.23 -2.41
CA GLU A 252 -1.23 29.04 -3.27
C GLU A 252 -1.83 30.25 -2.52
N CYS A 253 -2.27 30.04 -1.28
CA CYS A 253 -2.81 31.13 -0.45
C CYS A 253 -1.76 32.22 -0.23
N ILE A 254 -0.53 31.85 0.08
CA ILE A 254 0.59 32.78 0.25
C ILE A 254 0.87 33.50 -1.08
N ALA A 255 0.97 32.77 -2.17
CA ALA A 255 1.24 33.37 -3.50
C ALA A 255 0.14 34.35 -3.92
N LYS A 256 -1.13 34.01 -3.73
CA LYS A 256 -2.27 34.92 -4.05
C LYS A 256 -2.32 36.16 -3.17
N THR A 257 -1.76 36.10 -1.95
CA THR A 257 -1.82 37.22 -0.99
C THR A 257 -0.65 38.18 -1.14
N TYR A 258 0.53 37.68 -1.54
CA TYR A 258 1.78 38.45 -1.48
C TYR A 258 2.49 38.59 -2.84
N LEU A 259 2.05 37.93 -3.88
CA LEU A 259 2.55 38.02 -5.25
C LEU A 259 1.48 38.56 -6.21
#